data_0efc42792879c8692cbbc2a05adae0f0
#
_entry.id   0efc42792879c8692cbbc2a05adae0f0
#
_cell.length_a   1.000
_cell.length_b   1.000
_cell.length_c   1.000
_cell.angle_alpha   90.00
_cell.angle_beta   90.00
_cell.angle_gamma   90.00
#
_symmetry.space_group_name_H-M   'P 1'
#
loop_
_entity.id
_entity.type
_entity.pdbx_description
1 polymer ?
#
loop_
_entity_poly.entity_id
_entity_poly.type
_entity_poly.pdbx_seq_one_letter_code
_entity_poly.pdbx_strand_id
1 'polypeptide(L)'
;MNFYTISALSLVIFYILLTVIVFLFQRNLLYHPSIDNHLKDDLVIEPTEINKVKITTNDNIDLLGWFYNRDVKKFKTILFFHGNAGSLKNRTYKLNHFKDLDVNF
;
A
#
# COMPACT_ATOMS: atom_id res chain seq x y z
N MET A 1 37.05 7.66 35.29
CA MET A 1 36.65 7.60 33.87
C MET A 1 36.78 9.01 33.31
N ASN A 2 37.51 9.18 32.22
CA ASN A 2 37.80 10.48 31.64
C ASN A 2 36.57 11.03 30.92
N PHE A 3 36.46 12.36 30.80
CA PHE A 3 35.35 13.01 30.09
C PHE A 3 35.12 12.41 28.68
N TYR A 4 36.18 12.14 27.92
CA TYR A 4 36.14 11.54 26.60
C TYR A 4 35.57 10.12 26.61
N THR A 5 35.89 9.29 27.62
CA THR A 5 35.36 7.93 27.73
C THR A 5 33.87 7.93 28.07
N ILE A 6 33.43 8.87 28.90
CA ILE A 6 32.00 9.05 29.24
C ILE A 6 31.25 9.46 27.97
N SER A 7 31.75 10.46 27.24
CA SER A 7 31.11 10.92 26.00
C SER A 7 31.02 9.82 24.94
N ALA A 8 32.10 9.06 24.75
CA ALA A 8 32.08 7.94 23.80
C ALA A 8 31.06 6.87 24.20
N LEU A 9 31.02 6.50 25.48
CA LEU A 9 30.05 5.53 25.99
C LEU A 9 28.60 6.03 25.81
N SER A 10 28.36 7.30 26.09
CA SER A 10 27.03 7.90 25.90
C SER A 10 26.58 7.86 24.45
N LEU A 11 27.46 8.12 23.48
CA LEU A 11 27.16 8.03 22.06
C LEU A 11 26.83 6.60 21.62
N VAL A 12 27.58 5.62 22.14
CA VAL A 12 27.29 4.21 21.85
C VAL A 12 25.93 3.79 22.40
N ILE A 13 25.64 4.16 23.66
CA ILE A 13 24.34 3.87 24.28
C ILE A 13 23.21 4.53 23.50
N PHE A 14 23.36 5.80 23.14
CA PHE A 14 22.38 6.52 22.33
C PHE A 14 22.13 5.84 20.98
N TYR A 15 23.18 5.43 20.28
CA TYR A 15 23.07 4.71 19.02
C TYR A 15 22.31 3.38 19.17
N ILE A 16 22.64 2.60 20.21
CA ILE A 16 21.93 1.34 20.48
C ILE A 16 20.46 1.59 20.76
N LEU A 17 20.13 2.57 21.61
CA LEU A 17 18.75 2.92 21.94
C LEU A 17 17.97 3.35 20.69
N LEU A 18 18.57 4.19 19.86
CA LEU A 18 17.96 4.62 18.61
C LEU A 18 17.69 3.45 17.67
N THR A 19 18.65 2.55 17.54
CA THR A 19 18.51 1.35 16.70
C THR A 19 17.37 0.45 17.20
N VAL A 20 17.29 0.24 18.51
CA VAL A 20 16.20 -0.54 19.12
C VAL A 20 14.83 0.13 18.88
N ILE A 21 14.74 1.45 19.05
CA ILE A 21 13.51 2.19 18.80
C ILE A 21 13.08 2.03 17.33
N VAL A 22 13.98 2.27 16.38
CA VAL A 22 13.69 2.12 14.95
C VAL A 22 13.29 0.68 14.63
N PHE A 23 13.96 -0.32 15.19
CA PHE A 23 13.60 -1.74 15.01
C PHE A 23 12.18 -2.06 15.52
N LEU A 24 11.81 -1.57 16.71
CA LEU A 24 10.49 -1.81 17.28
C LEU A 24 9.38 -1.12 16.50
N PHE A 25 9.63 0.08 15.98
CA PHE A 25 8.64 0.89 15.28
C PHE A 25 8.76 0.85 13.75
N GLN A 26 9.66 0.04 13.18
CA GLN A 26 9.93 0.00 11.74
C GLN A 26 8.66 -0.20 10.88
N ARG A 27 7.74 -1.05 11.33
CA ARG A 27 6.49 -1.27 10.59
C ARG A 27 5.62 -0.01 10.54
N ASN A 28 5.49 0.70 11.63
CA ASN A 28 4.71 1.94 11.70
C ASN A 28 5.38 3.07 10.93
N LEU A 29 6.72 3.06 10.83
CA LEU A 29 7.49 4.03 10.05
C LEU A 29 7.39 3.77 8.55
N LEU A 30 7.34 2.49 8.14
CA LEU A 30 7.30 2.10 6.72
C LEU A 30 5.89 2.07 6.16
N TYR A 31 4.92 1.63 6.94
CA TYR A 31 3.56 1.41 6.48
C TYR A 31 2.60 2.40 7.12
N HIS A 32 1.96 3.18 6.29
CA HIS A 32 0.92 4.14 6.70
C HIS A 32 -0.41 3.72 6.03
N PRO A 33 -1.00 2.57 6.43
CA PRO A 33 -2.22 2.08 5.83
C PRO A 33 -3.40 2.99 6.18
N SER A 34 -4.34 3.08 5.26
CA SER A 34 -5.66 3.63 5.49
C SER A 34 -6.68 2.51 5.27
N ILE A 35 -7.66 2.42 6.14
CA ILE A 35 -8.75 1.42 6.05
C ILE A 35 -9.87 1.83 5.10
N ASP A 36 -9.82 3.03 4.54
CA ASP A 36 -10.82 3.55 3.64
C ASP A 36 -10.62 3.02 2.21
N ASN A 37 -11.43 2.05 1.82
CA ASN A 37 -11.39 1.36 0.53
C ASN A 37 -12.64 1.68 -0.33
N HIS A 38 -13.29 2.82 -0.12
CA HIS A 38 -14.39 3.28 -0.97
C HIS A 38 -13.84 3.91 -2.25
N LEU A 39 -14.60 3.79 -3.34
CA LEU A 39 -14.31 4.55 -4.56
C LEU A 39 -14.51 6.04 -4.28
N LYS A 40 -13.70 6.88 -4.91
CA LYS A 40 -13.89 8.32 -4.85
C LYS A 40 -14.99 8.78 -5.81
N ASP A 41 -15.62 9.89 -5.48
CA ASP A 41 -16.69 10.48 -6.29
C ASP A 41 -16.20 11.05 -7.63
N ASP A 42 -14.89 11.27 -7.79
CA ASP A 42 -14.25 11.74 -9.02
C ASP A 42 -13.95 10.60 -10.03
N LEU A 43 -14.46 9.40 -9.78
CA LEU A 43 -14.33 8.27 -10.70
C LEU A 43 -15.18 8.51 -11.94
N VAL A 44 -14.54 8.44 -13.12
CA VAL A 44 -15.21 8.61 -14.43
C VAL A 44 -15.83 7.30 -14.92
N ILE A 45 -15.36 6.16 -14.41
CA ILE A 45 -15.93 4.84 -14.68
C ILE A 45 -17.13 4.64 -13.76
N GLU A 46 -18.22 4.11 -14.30
CA GLU A 46 -19.38 3.78 -13.47
C GLU A 46 -18.99 2.77 -12.38
N PRO A 47 -19.30 3.02 -11.11
CA PRO A 47 -18.95 2.12 -10.00
C PRO A 47 -19.48 0.70 -10.19
N THR A 48 -20.55 0.51 -10.95
CA THR A 48 -21.14 -0.79 -11.30
C THR A 48 -20.26 -1.63 -12.23
N GLU A 49 -19.34 -1.00 -12.96
CA GLU A 49 -18.40 -1.69 -13.84
C GLU A 49 -17.18 -2.23 -13.09
N ILE A 50 -17.02 -1.86 -11.81
CA ILE A 50 -15.89 -2.25 -10.99
C ILE A 50 -16.31 -3.33 -10.01
N ASN A 51 -15.76 -4.52 -10.21
CA ASN A 51 -15.98 -5.65 -9.32
C ASN A 51 -15.04 -5.57 -8.12
N LYS A 52 -15.58 -5.64 -6.90
CA LYS A 52 -14.79 -5.84 -5.69
C LYS A 52 -14.38 -7.29 -5.60
N VAL A 53 -13.09 -7.54 -5.58
CA VAL A 53 -12.51 -8.89 -5.53
C VAL A 53 -11.87 -9.10 -4.17
N LYS A 54 -12.20 -10.21 -3.55
CA LYS A 54 -11.57 -10.67 -2.30
C LYS A 54 -10.76 -11.93 -2.61
N ILE A 55 -9.48 -11.89 -2.27
CA ILE A 55 -8.54 -13.00 -2.47
C ILE A 55 -8.00 -13.39 -1.10
N THR A 56 -8.25 -14.61 -0.68
CA THR A 56 -7.70 -15.13 0.57
C THR A 56 -6.37 -15.84 0.28
N THR A 57 -5.31 -15.39 0.96
CA THR A 57 -3.97 -15.97 0.83
C THR A 57 -3.85 -17.30 1.60
N ASN A 58 -2.78 -18.07 1.36
CA ASN A 58 -2.56 -19.35 2.03
C ASN A 58 -2.43 -19.25 3.56
N ASP A 59 -2.03 -18.07 4.06
CA ASP A 59 -1.94 -17.73 5.48
C ASP A 59 -3.21 -17.07 6.03
N ASN A 60 -4.35 -17.24 5.31
CA ASN A 60 -5.68 -16.76 5.67
C ASN A 60 -5.79 -15.22 5.81
N ILE A 61 -5.01 -14.48 5.04
CA ILE A 61 -5.16 -13.02 4.95
C ILE A 61 -6.07 -12.69 3.77
N ASP A 62 -7.09 -11.87 4.02
CA ASP A 62 -8.00 -11.39 2.99
C ASP A 62 -7.44 -10.14 2.32
N LEU A 63 -7.14 -10.24 1.04
CA LEU A 63 -6.75 -9.13 0.20
C LEU A 63 -7.97 -8.59 -0.54
N LEU A 64 -8.15 -7.29 -0.51
CA LEU A 64 -9.18 -6.60 -1.27
C LEU A 64 -8.59 -6.01 -2.54
N GLY A 65 -9.25 -6.24 -3.66
CA GLY A 65 -8.91 -5.65 -4.95
C GLY A 65 -10.13 -5.06 -5.65
N TRP A 66 -9.87 -4.25 -6.65
CA TRP A 66 -10.86 -3.79 -7.62
C TRP A 66 -10.51 -4.33 -8.99
N PHE A 67 -11.49 -4.81 -9.71
CA PHE A 67 -11.34 -5.35 -11.04
C PHE A 67 -12.28 -4.64 -12.02
N TYR A 68 -11.73 -3.87 -12.91
CA TYR A 68 -12.42 -3.29 -14.04
C TYR A 68 -12.35 -4.28 -15.20
N ASN A 69 -13.46 -4.96 -15.44
CA ASN A 69 -13.58 -6.01 -16.45
C ASN A 69 -14.28 -5.47 -17.69
N ARG A 70 -13.53 -5.24 -18.76
CA ARG A 70 -14.09 -4.89 -20.08
C ARG A 70 -14.42 -6.15 -20.89
N ASP A 71 -13.43 -7.01 -21.09
CA ASP A 71 -13.58 -8.32 -21.73
C ASP A 71 -12.29 -9.14 -21.50
N VAL A 72 -12.34 -10.11 -20.60
CA VAL A 72 -11.19 -10.96 -20.29
C VAL A 72 -10.77 -11.90 -21.42
N LYS A 73 -11.67 -12.16 -22.39
CA LYS A 73 -11.34 -13.00 -23.55
C LYS A 73 -10.64 -12.21 -24.64
N LYS A 74 -10.88 -10.90 -24.72
CA LYS A 74 -10.40 -10.04 -25.78
C LYS A 74 -9.18 -9.22 -25.37
N PHE A 75 -9.19 -8.67 -24.15
CA PHE A 75 -8.20 -7.71 -23.69
C PHE A 75 -7.25 -8.30 -22.66
N LYS A 76 -6.01 -7.83 -22.66
CA LYS A 76 -5.02 -8.17 -21.63
C LYS A 76 -5.42 -7.56 -20.29
N THR A 77 -5.03 -8.21 -19.21
CA THR A 77 -5.27 -7.72 -17.85
C THR A 77 -4.00 -7.11 -17.27
N ILE A 78 -4.09 -5.88 -16.80
CA ILE A 78 -3.03 -5.21 -16.04
C ILE A 78 -3.29 -5.44 -14.56
N LEU A 79 -2.31 -6.00 -13.87
CA LEU A 79 -2.33 -6.15 -12.41
C LEU A 79 -1.46 -5.06 -11.79
N PHE A 80 -2.07 -4.24 -10.93
CA PHE A 80 -1.42 -3.12 -10.28
C PHE A 80 -1.37 -3.30 -8.76
N PHE A 81 -0.19 -3.18 -8.19
CA PHE A 81 0.01 -3.15 -6.74
C PHE A 81 0.40 -1.74 -6.30
N HIS A 82 -0.27 -1.22 -5.28
CA HIS A 82 0.10 0.06 -4.71
C HIS A 82 1.24 -0.06 -3.68
N GLY A 83 1.88 1.07 -3.37
CA GLY A 83 2.96 1.14 -2.39
C GLY A 83 2.49 1.14 -0.93
N ASN A 84 3.40 1.47 -0.01
CA ASN A 84 3.26 1.27 1.43
C ASN A 84 2.23 2.16 2.13
N ALA A 85 1.80 3.25 1.51
CA ALA A 85 0.93 4.23 2.15
C ALA A 85 -0.47 4.29 1.52
N GLY A 86 -1.47 4.63 2.32
CA GLY A 86 -2.84 4.84 1.89
C GLY A 86 -3.62 3.54 1.70
N SER A 87 -4.62 3.58 0.84
CA SER A 87 -5.55 2.50 0.53
C SER A 87 -5.92 2.49 -0.95
N LEU A 88 -6.80 1.58 -1.35
CA LEU A 88 -7.36 1.52 -2.70
C LEU A 88 -8.04 2.85 -3.09
N LYS A 89 -8.74 3.52 -2.17
CA LYS A 89 -9.36 4.84 -2.42
C LYS A 89 -8.38 5.85 -3.00
N ASN A 90 -7.15 5.86 -2.50
CA ASN A 90 -6.11 6.76 -2.99
C ASN A 90 -5.60 6.40 -4.39
N ARG A 91 -6.05 5.29 -4.97
CA ARG A 91 -5.65 4.76 -6.28
C ARG A 91 -6.77 4.83 -7.33
N THR A 92 -7.94 5.37 -6.98
CA THR A 92 -9.08 5.53 -7.88
C THR A 92 -8.69 6.20 -9.20
N TYR A 93 -7.81 7.20 -9.16
CA TYR A 93 -7.30 7.88 -10.36
C TYR A 93 -6.66 6.94 -11.38
N LYS A 94 -6.12 5.79 -10.94
CA LYS A 94 -5.55 4.80 -11.87
C LYS A 94 -6.61 4.20 -12.77
N LEU A 95 -7.79 3.92 -12.24
CA LEU A 95 -8.92 3.44 -13.02
C LEU A 95 -9.28 4.44 -14.13
N ASN A 96 -9.32 5.73 -13.81
CA ASN A 96 -9.58 6.78 -14.80
C ASN A 96 -8.53 6.82 -15.92
N HIS A 97 -7.26 6.53 -15.63
CA HIS A 97 -6.21 6.49 -16.65
C HIS A 97 -6.33 5.29 -17.59
N PHE A 98 -6.85 4.17 -17.12
CA PHE A 98 -6.94 2.94 -17.92
C PHE A 98 -8.28 2.74 -18.62
N LYS A 99 -9.30 3.58 -18.32
CA LYS A 99 -10.65 3.44 -18.88
C LYS A 99 -10.69 3.48 -20.42
N ASP A 100 -9.84 4.29 -21.02
CA ASP A 100 -9.81 4.51 -22.48
C ASP A 100 -8.89 3.51 -23.21
N LEU A 101 -8.19 2.66 -22.45
CA LEU A 101 -7.32 1.64 -23.02
C LEU A 101 -8.06 0.31 -23.20
N ASP A 102 -7.67 -0.44 -24.22
CA ASP A 102 -8.18 -1.78 -24.48
C ASP A 102 -7.53 -2.81 -23.54
N VAL A 103 -7.80 -2.65 -22.25
CA VAL A 103 -7.28 -3.51 -21.17
C VAL A 103 -8.34 -3.77 -20.10
N ASN A 104 -8.20 -4.89 -19.40
CA ASN A 104 -8.80 -5.09 -18.09
C ASN A 104 -7.81 -4.61 -17.02
N PHE A 105 -8.28 -4.13 -15.89
CA PHE A 105 -7.41 -3.58 -14.86
C PHE A 105 -7.84 -4.00 -13.47
#